data_2de8effd01af05c2b96fc67cc6f05da3
#
_entry.id   2de8effd01af05c2b96fc67cc6f05da3
#
_cell.length_a   1.000
_cell.length_b   1.000
_cell.length_c   1.000
_cell.angle_alpha   90.00
_cell.angle_beta   90.00
_cell.angle_gamma   90.00
#
_symmetry.space_group_name_H-M   'P 1'
#
loop_
_entity.id
_entity.type
_entity.pdbx_description
1 polymer ?
#
loop_
_entity_poly.entity_id
_entity_poly.type
_entity_poly.pdbx_seq_one_letter_code
_entity_poly.pdbx_strand_id
1 'polypeptide(L)'
;MPSPDDTGQEASPVEVELKPETTEPEQAEPETLEPETTEPETPENVIAEEGAGQTSEPEAIETEPPANDEAETLDEAPEKASVAEEHPPSTKPAETPSSPGALDQTALDLLAEKEAELERLHMENARLRQSVVGATEVIEELEEPPMPPLVEDNIVIPAYIVSDFVRLGRQLDREHLVRATMGSLAMIHPEQPGVMISTRHMVTLPRMNERSLCAAPLGSTSPRGAPSDWHALEVVLASVSMVTGGPAAVIHMHGPHTTAASCEKDLVLLTPIDELGKQHIGKIIIVDPDSEHPEDYLRQVAEALNQGGMRCVVVRGNGAYAVGADFDQAWANAAMVEHSMQIHLLARQANLKT
;
A
#
# COMPACT_ATOMS: atom_id res chain seq x y z
N MET A 1 76.05 25.32 7.89
CA MET A 1 77.09 25.52 6.84
C MET A 1 77.66 24.20 6.40
N PRO A 2 77.85 23.93 5.12
CA PRO A 2 77.37 24.65 3.90
C PRO A 2 76.49 23.79 2.99
N SER A 3 75.65 24.45 2.23
CA SER A 3 75.31 24.09 0.83
C SER A 3 76.59 24.22 -0.04
N PRO A 4 76.71 23.84 -1.30
CA PRO A 4 75.73 24.07 -2.37
C PRO A 4 75.70 23.03 -3.52
N ASP A 5 74.94 23.47 -4.57
CA ASP A 5 75.02 23.26 -6.04
C ASP A 5 74.25 22.08 -6.57
N ASP A 6 73.18 22.39 -7.30
CA ASP A 6 73.09 22.97 -8.66
C ASP A 6 73.29 21.94 -9.74
N THR A 7 72.28 21.70 -10.50
CA THR A 7 72.23 21.75 -11.93
C THR A 7 70.89 21.29 -12.47
N GLY A 8 70.20 22.23 -13.08
CA GLY A 8 69.00 22.04 -13.84
C GLY A 8 69.22 21.27 -15.14
N GLN A 9 68.13 20.67 -15.59
CA GLN A 9 67.95 20.44 -17.03
C GLN A 9 66.46 20.50 -17.36
N GLU A 10 66.06 21.60 -17.97
CA GLU A 10 64.82 21.80 -18.65
C GLU A 10 64.72 20.76 -19.82
N ALA A 11 63.64 20.06 -19.90
CA ALA A 11 63.25 19.33 -21.10
C ALA A 11 61.94 19.93 -21.61
N SER A 12 62.04 20.55 -22.77
CA SER A 12 60.98 21.14 -23.58
C SER A 12 59.93 20.13 -24.02
N PRO A 13 58.65 20.53 -24.20
CA PRO A 13 57.59 19.65 -24.67
C PRO A 13 57.76 19.40 -26.18
N VAL A 14 57.63 18.13 -26.57
CA VAL A 14 57.54 17.69 -27.95
C VAL A 14 56.12 17.87 -28.43
N GLU A 15 55.95 18.82 -29.35
CA GLU A 15 54.74 19.09 -30.08
C GLU A 15 54.58 18.02 -31.16
N VAL A 16 53.59 17.13 -31.03
CA VAL A 16 53.23 16.16 -32.07
C VAL A 16 52.07 16.75 -32.86
N GLU A 17 52.44 17.20 -34.04
CA GLU A 17 51.53 17.68 -35.10
C GLU A 17 50.77 16.49 -35.71
N LEU A 18 49.51 16.30 -35.40
CA LEU A 18 48.62 15.34 -36.06
C LEU A 18 47.89 16.04 -37.19
N LYS A 19 48.25 15.68 -38.42
CA LYS A 19 47.49 16.04 -39.62
C LYS A 19 46.16 15.32 -39.66
N PRO A 20 45.06 15.98 -40.05
CA PRO A 20 43.78 15.31 -40.26
C PRO A 20 43.81 14.63 -41.67
N GLU A 21 43.66 13.31 -41.67
CA GLU A 21 43.24 12.55 -42.85
C GLU A 21 41.75 12.73 -43.08
N THR A 22 41.43 13.42 -44.15
CA THR A 22 40.09 13.57 -44.70
C THR A 22 39.76 12.33 -45.52
N THR A 23 38.91 11.45 -44.98
CA THR A 23 38.25 10.41 -45.75
C THR A 23 36.80 10.84 -46.00
N GLU A 24 36.50 11.15 -47.26
CA GLU A 24 35.14 11.35 -47.75
C GLU A 24 34.33 10.06 -47.60
N PRO A 25 33.03 10.15 -47.17
CA PRO A 25 32.16 9.01 -47.22
C PRO A 25 31.62 8.81 -48.64
N GLU A 26 31.86 7.64 -49.16
CA GLU A 26 31.28 7.09 -50.38
C GLU A 26 29.74 7.02 -50.22
N GLN A 27 29.04 7.70 -51.15
CA GLN A 27 27.59 7.69 -51.26
C GLN A 27 27.14 6.32 -51.76
N ALA A 28 26.50 5.52 -50.91
CA ALA A 28 25.70 4.38 -51.35
C ALA A 28 24.28 4.89 -51.65
N GLU A 29 23.83 4.73 -52.86
CA GLU A 29 22.47 4.99 -53.33
C GLU A 29 21.48 4.05 -52.61
N PRO A 30 20.27 4.48 -52.26
CA PRO A 30 19.26 3.60 -51.68
C PRO A 30 18.57 2.79 -52.78
N GLU A 31 18.71 1.47 -52.72
CA GLU A 31 17.86 0.55 -53.47
C GLU A 31 16.42 0.67 -53.02
N THR A 32 15.58 1.07 -53.95
CA THR A 32 14.13 1.15 -53.83
C THR A 32 13.57 -0.28 -53.88
N LEU A 33 13.20 -0.83 -52.72
CA LEU A 33 12.36 -2.02 -52.64
C LEU A 33 10.89 -1.59 -52.62
N GLU A 34 10.20 -1.92 -53.72
CA GLU A 34 8.74 -1.80 -53.83
C GLU A 34 8.04 -2.75 -52.80
N PRO A 35 6.97 -2.34 -52.15
CA PRO A 35 6.21 -3.23 -51.28
C PRO A 35 5.34 -4.18 -52.08
N GLU A 36 5.60 -5.48 -51.97
CA GLU A 36 4.65 -6.51 -52.40
C GLU A 36 3.33 -6.42 -51.57
N THR A 37 2.29 -6.09 -52.30
CA THR A 37 0.93 -6.08 -51.80
C THR A 37 0.42 -7.52 -51.74
N THR A 38 0.40 -8.13 -50.57
CA THR A 38 -0.35 -9.36 -50.32
C THR A 38 -1.72 -8.99 -49.79
N GLU A 39 -2.75 -9.18 -50.62
CA GLU A 39 -4.16 -9.12 -50.20
C GLU A 39 -4.47 -10.20 -49.16
N PRO A 40 -5.30 -9.92 -48.14
CA PRO A 40 -5.78 -10.95 -47.21
C PRO A 40 -6.90 -11.77 -47.84
N GLU A 41 -6.65 -13.07 -47.98
CA GLU A 41 -7.72 -14.04 -48.32
C GLU A 41 -8.72 -14.14 -47.18
N THR A 42 -9.99 -13.89 -47.55
CA THR A 42 -11.18 -14.17 -46.74
C THR A 42 -11.45 -15.67 -46.76
N PRO A 43 -11.64 -16.36 -45.62
CA PRO A 43 -12.18 -17.71 -45.65
C PRO A 43 -13.70 -17.69 -45.84
N GLU A 44 -14.14 -18.39 -46.87
CA GLU A 44 -15.51 -18.69 -47.25
C GLU A 44 -16.28 -19.40 -46.14
N ASN A 45 -17.50 -18.95 -46.02
CA ASN A 45 -18.60 -19.43 -45.22
C ASN A 45 -19.00 -20.84 -45.66
N VAL A 46 -18.84 -21.86 -44.81
CA VAL A 46 -19.49 -23.17 -45.01
C VAL A 46 -20.69 -23.26 -44.05
N ILE A 47 -21.84 -23.13 -44.66
CA ILE A 47 -23.13 -23.42 -44.05
C ILE A 47 -23.31 -24.94 -44.02
N ALA A 48 -23.53 -25.52 -42.87
CA ALA A 48 -24.13 -26.84 -42.72
C ALA A 48 -25.28 -26.74 -41.72
N GLU A 49 -26.44 -27.14 -42.23
CA GLU A 49 -27.77 -27.16 -41.60
C GLU A 49 -27.91 -28.27 -40.54
N GLU A 50 -28.93 -28.00 -39.70
CA GLU A 50 -29.84 -28.90 -38.98
C GLU A 50 -29.41 -29.56 -37.67
N GLY A 51 -30.15 -29.18 -36.63
CA GLY A 51 -30.31 -29.89 -35.39
C GLY A 51 -31.19 -29.14 -34.40
N ALA A 52 -32.52 -29.24 -34.59
CA ALA A 52 -33.51 -28.72 -33.64
C ALA A 52 -33.40 -29.42 -32.26
N GLY A 53 -33.43 -28.66 -31.17
CA GLY A 53 -33.45 -29.21 -29.83
C GLY A 53 -33.65 -28.16 -28.74
N GLN A 54 -34.90 -27.89 -28.43
CA GLN A 54 -35.48 -27.50 -27.14
C GLN A 54 -34.87 -26.34 -26.35
N THR A 55 -35.59 -25.22 -26.41
CA THR A 55 -35.68 -24.17 -25.41
C THR A 55 -36.09 -24.73 -24.05
N SER A 56 -35.26 -24.49 -23.01
CA SER A 56 -35.68 -24.47 -21.63
C SER A 56 -35.27 -23.12 -21.05
N GLU A 57 -36.28 -22.29 -20.79
CA GLU A 57 -36.17 -21.10 -19.97
C GLU A 57 -35.68 -21.45 -18.56
N PRO A 58 -34.81 -20.68 -17.93
CA PRO A 58 -34.59 -20.80 -16.50
C PRO A 58 -35.68 -20.02 -15.75
N GLU A 59 -36.43 -20.75 -14.91
CA GLU A 59 -37.38 -20.23 -13.94
C GLU A 59 -36.69 -19.16 -13.05
N ALA A 60 -37.33 -18.01 -12.98
CA ALA A 60 -37.06 -16.97 -12.03
C ALA A 60 -37.43 -17.46 -10.61
N ILE A 61 -36.47 -17.63 -9.75
CA ILE A 61 -36.71 -17.83 -8.32
C ILE A 61 -36.98 -16.44 -7.72
N GLU A 62 -38.27 -16.15 -7.50
CA GLU A 62 -38.72 -15.08 -6.61
C GLU A 62 -38.33 -15.44 -5.18
N THR A 63 -37.35 -14.74 -4.61
CA THR A 63 -37.13 -14.72 -3.17
C THR A 63 -37.89 -13.54 -2.60
N GLU A 64 -38.97 -13.83 -1.88
CA GLU A 64 -39.68 -12.88 -1.04
C GLU A 64 -38.73 -12.32 0.06
N PRO A 65 -38.85 -11.00 0.39
CA PRO A 65 -38.12 -10.44 1.51
C PRO A 65 -38.80 -10.86 2.84
N PRO A 66 -38.06 -11.11 3.91
CA PRO A 66 -38.65 -11.40 5.20
C PRO A 66 -39.34 -10.17 5.78
N ALA A 67 -40.53 -10.40 6.32
CA ALA A 67 -41.41 -9.43 6.95
C ALA A 67 -40.69 -8.70 8.10
N ASN A 68 -40.88 -7.38 8.10
CA ASN A 68 -40.61 -6.50 9.23
C ASN A 68 -41.55 -6.85 10.37
N ASP A 69 -41.01 -7.23 11.51
CA ASP A 69 -41.73 -7.23 12.77
C ASP A 69 -41.29 -6.03 13.62
N GLU A 70 -42.25 -5.20 13.83
CA GLU A 70 -42.53 -4.32 14.97
C GLU A 70 -41.41 -3.45 15.55
N ALA A 71 -41.44 -2.18 15.18
CA ALA A 71 -40.91 -1.07 15.93
C ALA A 71 -41.79 -0.79 17.16
N GLU A 72 -41.35 -1.15 18.34
CA GLU A 72 -41.88 -0.56 19.58
C GLU A 72 -41.19 0.78 19.80
N THR A 73 -41.97 1.83 19.63
CA THR A 73 -41.70 3.19 20.07
C THR A 73 -41.87 3.27 21.58
N LEU A 74 -40.76 3.43 22.31
CA LEU A 74 -40.81 3.91 23.70
C LEU A 74 -40.38 5.37 23.71
N ASP A 75 -41.40 6.20 23.63
CA ASP A 75 -41.42 7.62 23.98
C ASP A 75 -41.75 7.73 25.48
N GLU A 76 -40.78 8.04 26.31
CA GLU A 76 -41.04 8.53 27.68
C GLU A 76 -39.91 9.47 28.12
N ALA A 77 -40.28 10.76 28.12
CA ALA A 77 -39.52 11.82 28.76
C ALA A 77 -39.60 11.73 30.29
N PRO A 78 -38.56 12.04 31.03
CA PRO A 78 -38.65 12.06 32.49
C PRO A 78 -39.32 13.34 32.99
N GLU A 79 -40.43 13.14 33.62
CA GLU A 79 -41.23 14.11 34.39
C GLU A 79 -40.48 14.58 35.66
N LYS A 80 -40.46 15.87 35.86
CA LYS A 80 -39.92 16.54 37.04
C LYS A 80 -40.73 16.18 38.27
N ALA A 81 -40.16 15.47 39.22
CA ALA A 81 -40.75 15.31 40.56
C ALA A 81 -40.33 16.47 41.47
N SER A 82 -41.31 17.21 41.91
CA SER A 82 -41.22 18.30 42.85
C SER A 82 -41.00 17.79 44.29
N VAL A 83 -40.17 18.55 44.99
CA VAL A 83 -39.97 18.47 46.44
C VAL A 83 -41.27 18.72 47.18
N ALA A 84 -41.65 17.81 48.08
CA ALA A 84 -42.60 18.07 49.13
C ALA A 84 -42.00 17.68 50.49
N GLU A 85 -41.75 18.68 51.30
CA GLU A 85 -41.48 18.56 52.73
C GLU A 85 -42.74 18.04 53.44
N GLU A 86 -42.63 17.03 54.30
CA GLU A 86 -43.55 16.81 55.40
C GLU A 86 -42.86 16.38 56.69
N HIS A 87 -43.09 17.13 57.72
CA HIS A 87 -42.63 16.98 59.08
C HIS A 87 -43.35 15.84 59.82
N PRO A 88 -42.81 15.41 60.98
CA PRO A 88 -43.16 14.15 61.66
C PRO A 88 -44.30 14.26 62.67
N PRO A 89 -44.84 13.15 63.15
CA PRO A 89 -45.35 13.11 64.47
C PRO A 89 -44.61 12.18 65.43
N SER A 90 -44.29 12.77 66.55
CA SER A 90 -43.87 12.21 67.80
C SER A 90 -44.85 11.14 68.32
N THR A 91 -44.32 10.06 68.88
CA THR A 91 -44.56 9.63 70.27
C THR A 91 -43.85 8.32 70.62
N LYS A 92 -43.19 8.34 71.76
CA LYS A 92 -42.62 7.27 72.59
C LYS A 92 -43.68 6.29 73.11
N PRO A 93 -43.35 5.15 73.83
CA PRO A 93 -42.18 4.91 74.65
C PRO A 93 -41.54 3.45 74.54
N ALA A 94 -40.33 3.39 75.01
CA ALA A 94 -39.61 2.44 75.85
C ALA A 94 -39.92 0.92 75.79
N GLU A 95 -38.90 0.15 75.51
CA GLU A 95 -38.46 -0.91 76.41
C GLU A 95 -36.99 -1.31 76.17
N THR A 96 -36.31 -1.60 77.16
CA THR A 96 -34.94 -1.81 77.63
C THR A 96 -34.21 -3.06 77.05
N PRO A 97 -32.99 -3.31 77.48
CA PRO A 97 -31.83 -3.36 76.57
C PRO A 97 -31.42 -4.82 76.36
N SER A 98 -31.05 -5.12 75.16
CA SER A 98 -30.29 -6.36 74.86
C SER A 98 -28.98 -6.05 74.22
N SER A 99 -27.96 -6.40 74.94
CA SER A 99 -26.54 -6.63 74.62
C SER A 99 -25.89 -5.71 73.61
N PRO A 100 -24.87 -4.92 74.03
CA PRO A 100 -24.19 -3.96 73.12
C PRO A 100 -23.20 -4.56 72.10
N GLY A 101 -23.14 -5.88 71.98
CA GLY A 101 -22.13 -6.53 71.08
C GLY A 101 -22.61 -6.97 69.69
N ALA A 102 -23.95 -7.13 69.51
CA ALA A 102 -24.46 -7.68 68.21
C ALA A 102 -24.89 -6.58 67.24
N LEU A 103 -25.25 -5.38 67.72
CA LEU A 103 -25.60 -4.23 66.88
C LEU A 103 -24.34 -3.57 66.20
N ASP A 104 -23.20 -3.59 66.94
CA ASP A 104 -21.96 -3.06 66.40
C ASP A 104 -21.37 -3.92 65.28
N GLN A 105 -21.52 -5.25 65.36
CA GLN A 105 -20.99 -6.16 64.35
C GLN A 105 -21.74 -6.06 63.02
N THR A 106 -23.07 -5.99 63.08
CA THR A 106 -23.91 -5.82 61.87
C THR A 106 -23.73 -4.44 61.21
N ALA A 107 -23.48 -3.40 62.02
CA ALA A 107 -23.18 -2.06 61.52
C ALA A 107 -21.79 -2.01 60.85
N LEU A 108 -20.80 -2.70 61.41
CA LEU A 108 -19.48 -2.83 60.81
C LEU A 108 -19.51 -3.62 59.52
N ASP A 109 -20.27 -4.71 59.47
CA ASP A 109 -20.42 -5.53 58.25
C ASP A 109 -21.12 -4.72 57.15
N LEU A 110 -22.11 -3.92 57.49
CA LEU A 110 -22.83 -3.05 56.54
C LEU A 110 -21.92 -1.92 56.03
N LEU A 111 -21.07 -1.36 56.88
CA LEU A 111 -20.07 -0.37 56.49
C LEU A 111 -19.05 -0.97 55.53
N ALA A 112 -18.53 -2.16 55.82
CA ALA A 112 -17.60 -2.85 54.94
C ALA A 112 -18.23 -3.19 53.56
N GLU A 113 -19.51 -3.58 53.53
CA GLU A 113 -20.24 -3.80 52.29
C GLU A 113 -20.39 -2.51 51.47
N LYS A 114 -20.72 -1.39 52.13
CA LYS A 114 -20.85 -0.08 51.48
C LYS A 114 -19.50 0.47 50.99
N GLU A 115 -18.44 0.27 51.74
CA GLU A 115 -17.08 0.63 51.30
C GLU A 115 -16.66 -0.16 50.06
N ALA A 116 -16.92 -1.47 50.04
CA ALA A 116 -16.64 -2.30 48.89
C ALA A 116 -17.48 -1.90 47.66
N GLU A 117 -18.74 -1.51 47.87
CA GLU A 117 -19.59 -1.02 46.77
C GLU A 117 -19.12 0.35 46.24
N LEU A 118 -18.68 1.25 47.10
CA LEU A 118 -18.09 2.53 46.72
C LEU A 118 -16.82 2.34 45.92
N GLU A 119 -15.95 1.43 46.34
CA GLU A 119 -14.71 1.13 45.64
C GLU A 119 -15.01 0.54 44.24
N ARG A 120 -15.99 -0.35 44.12
CA ARG A 120 -16.47 -0.88 42.83
C ARG A 120 -16.99 0.23 41.91
N LEU A 121 -17.84 1.13 42.46
CA LEU A 121 -18.39 2.26 41.71
C LEU A 121 -17.29 3.27 41.28
N HIS A 122 -16.29 3.48 42.12
CA HIS A 122 -15.14 4.31 41.78
C HIS A 122 -14.33 3.72 40.60
N MET A 123 -14.09 2.41 40.63
CA MET A 123 -13.40 1.75 39.51
C MET A 123 -14.24 1.79 38.23
N GLU A 124 -15.53 1.57 38.31
CA GLU A 124 -16.42 1.65 37.15
C GLU A 124 -16.52 3.08 36.60
N ASN A 125 -16.55 4.09 37.44
CA ASN A 125 -16.53 5.49 37.03
C ASN A 125 -15.21 5.87 36.36
N ALA A 126 -14.08 5.37 36.89
CA ALA A 126 -12.77 5.58 36.25
C ALA A 126 -12.72 4.93 34.86
N ARG A 127 -13.25 3.71 34.71
CA ARG A 127 -13.33 3.01 33.43
C ARG A 127 -14.22 3.73 32.41
N LEU A 128 -15.39 4.23 32.88
CA LEU A 128 -16.29 5.01 32.00
C LEU A 128 -15.67 6.32 31.58
N ARG A 129 -14.97 7.03 32.47
CA ARG A 129 -14.23 8.26 32.13
C ARG A 129 -13.16 7.99 31.11
N GLN A 130 -12.39 6.90 31.23
CA GLN A 130 -11.37 6.51 30.27
C GLN A 130 -11.99 6.16 28.92
N SER A 131 -13.16 5.50 28.90
CA SER A 131 -13.91 5.21 27.67
C SER A 131 -14.43 6.49 27.00
N VAL A 132 -14.90 7.47 27.78
CA VAL A 132 -15.37 8.76 27.25
C VAL A 132 -14.21 9.56 26.67
N VAL A 133 -13.04 9.60 27.34
CA VAL A 133 -11.85 10.28 26.80
C VAL A 133 -11.43 9.64 25.49
N GLY A 134 -11.36 8.31 25.41
CA GLY A 134 -11.04 7.63 24.16
C GLY A 134 -12.06 7.87 23.03
N ALA A 135 -13.36 7.98 23.38
CA ALA A 135 -14.39 8.33 22.41
C ALA A 135 -14.28 9.79 21.95
N THR A 136 -13.91 10.71 22.86
CA THR A 136 -13.70 12.13 22.51
C THR A 136 -12.50 12.30 21.59
N GLU A 137 -11.38 11.60 21.84
CA GLU A 137 -10.21 11.62 20.94
C GLU A 137 -10.57 11.13 19.54
N VAL A 138 -11.37 10.06 19.43
CA VAL A 138 -11.83 9.55 18.13
C VAL A 138 -12.77 10.55 17.44
N ILE A 139 -13.63 11.23 18.18
CA ILE A 139 -14.54 12.25 17.63
C ILE A 139 -13.76 13.47 17.18
N GLU A 140 -12.79 13.97 17.96
CA GLU A 140 -11.92 15.06 17.57
C GLU A 140 -11.10 14.72 16.32
N GLU A 141 -10.61 13.47 16.21
CA GLU A 141 -9.90 13.00 15.01
C GLU A 141 -10.82 12.93 13.78
N LEU A 142 -12.12 12.66 13.97
CA LEU A 142 -13.11 12.63 12.89
C LEU A 142 -13.67 14.02 12.54
N GLU A 143 -13.69 14.96 13.50
CA GLU A 143 -14.20 16.32 13.31
C GLU A 143 -13.15 17.32 12.81
N GLU A 144 -11.84 16.96 12.83
CA GLU A 144 -10.84 17.79 12.18
C GLU A 144 -11.17 17.89 10.67
N PRO A 145 -11.36 19.11 10.15
CA PRO A 145 -11.62 19.28 8.73
C PRO A 145 -10.48 18.64 7.93
N PRO A 146 -10.79 17.86 6.87
CA PRO A 146 -9.77 17.22 6.07
C PRO A 146 -8.82 18.30 5.53
N MET A 147 -7.57 18.30 6.03
CA MET A 147 -6.55 19.14 5.43
C MET A 147 -6.22 18.58 4.04
N PRO A 148 -6.15 19.42 3.02
CA PRO A 148 -5.76 18.95 1.69
C PRO A 148 -4.41 18.22 1.77
N PRO A 149 -4.16 17.22 0.92
CA PRO A 149 -2.87 16.58 0.83
C PRO A 149 -1.77 17.64 0.68
N LEU A 150 -0.59 17.37 1.28
CA LEU A 150 0.57 18.23 1.12
C LEU A 150 1.11 18.08 -0.32
N VAL A 151 0.56 18.86 -1.20
CA VAL A 151 0.96 18.93 -2.61
C VAL A 151 1.57 20.31 -2.88
N GLU A 152 2.46 20.38 -3.85
CA GLU A 152 2.98 21.65 -4.32
C GLU A 152 1.85 22.50 -4.92
N ASP A 153 2.03 23.82 -4.93
CA ASP A 153 1.07 24.76 -5.49
C ASP A 153 0.68 24.34 -6.92
N ASN A 154 -0.64 24.21 -7.17
CA ASN A 154 -1.29 23.83 -8.43
C ASN A 154 -1.41 22.33 -8.75
N ILE A 155 -1.02 21.41 -7.88
CA ILE A 155 -1.33 20.00 -8.03
C ILE A 155 -2.59 19.67 -7.24
N VAL A 156 -3.63 19.16 -7.92
CA VAL A 156 -4.89 18.75 -7.29
C VAL A 156 -5.06 17.25 -7.48
N ILE A 157 -5.10 16.49 -6.41
CA ILE A 157 -5.37 15.05 -6.46
C ILE A 157 -6.89 14.83 -6.46
N PRO A 158 -7.48 14.26 -7.53
CA PRO A 158 -8.91 13.98 -7.59
C PRO A 158 -9.36 12.99 -6.51
N ALA A 159 -10.57 13.16 -5.99
CA ALA A 159 -11.10 12.31 -4.92
C ALA A 159 -11.17 10.82 -5.29
N TYR A 160 -11.40 10.48 -6.56
CA TYR A 160 -11.41 9.09 -7.00
C TYR A 160 -10.02 8.45 -6.89
N ILE A 161 -8.94 9.20 -7.16
CA ILE A 161 -7.56 8.73 -6.96
C ILE A 161 -7.30 8.43 -5.49
N VAL A 162 -7.70 9.34 -4.58
CA VAL A 162 -7.59 9.09 -3.13
C VAL A 162 -8.33 7.81 -2.75
N SER A 163 -9.55 7.62 -3.27
CA SER A 163 -10.35 6.42 -3.03
C SER A 163 -9.66 5.15 -3.51
N ASP A 164 -8.98 5.19 -4.67
CA ASP A 164 -8.24 4.05 -5.21
C ASP A 164 -7.04 3.69 -4.34
N PHE A 165 -6.26 4.67 -3.88
CA PHE A 165 -5.19 4.44 -2.91
C PHE A 165 -5.70 3.79 -1.63
N VAL A 166 -6.78 4.32 -1.05
CA VAL A 166 -7.39 3.82 0.19
C VAL A 166 -7.91 2.38 0.00
N ARG A 167 -8.61 2.11 -1.10
CA ARG A 167 -9.12 0.79 -1.46
C ARG A 167 -7.99 -0.22 -1.57
N LEU A 168 -6.96 0.14 -2.33
CA LEU A 168 -5.82 -0.72 -2.58
C LEU A 168 -5.02 -1.00 -1.31
N GLY A 169 -4.75 0.01 -0.48
CA GLY A 169 -4.02 -0.18 0.77
C GLY A 169 -4.68 -1.18 1.71
N ARG A 170 -6.02 -1.16 1.79
CA ARG A 170 -6.80 -2.14 2.56
C ARG A 170 -6.75 -3.54 1.93
N GLN A 171 -6.70 -3.63 0.62
CA GLN A 171 -6.63 -4.90 -0.10
C GLN A 171 -5.27 -5.56 0.09
N LEU A 172 -4.20 -4.82 -0.07
CA LEU A 172 -2.82 -5.30 0.11
C LEU A 172 -2.56 -5.82 1.53
N ASP A 173 -3.13 -5.16 2.55
CA ASP A 173 -3.04 -5.62 3.95
C ASP A 173 -3.80 -6.95 4.15
N ARG A 174 -5.01 -7.08 3.60
CA ARG A 174 -5.80 -8.32 3.68
C ARG A 174 -5.11 -9.52 3.00
N GLU A 175 -4.37 -9.26 1.94
CA GLU A 175 -3.62 -10.28 1.19
C GLU A 175 -2.20 -10.48 1.70
N HIS A 176 -1.83 -9.79 2.78
CA HIS A 176 -0.52 -9.85 3.41
C HIS A 176 0.65 -9.45 2.49
N LEU A 177 0.38 -8.67 1.45
CA LEU A 177 1.40 -8.09 0.58
C LEU A 177 2.11 -6.90 1.21
N VAL A 178 1.44 -6.24 2.16
CA VAL A 178 2.00 -5.18 3.03
C VAL A 178 1.55 -5.40 4.47
N ARG A 179 2.25 -4.77 5.42
CA ARG A 179 1.84 -4.76 6.84
C ARG A 179 2.13 -3.42 7.47
N ALA A 180 1.15 -2.85 8.15
CA ALA A 180 1.26 -1.58 8.85
C ALA A 180 1.82 -0.47 7.94
N THR A 181 3.04 -0.01 8.19
CA THR A 181 3.71 1.07 7.46
C THR A 181 4.71 0.58 6.41
N MET A 182 4.74 -0.74 6.16
CA MET A 182 5.62 -1.31 5.14
C MET A 182 5.06 -1.06 3.75
N GLY A 183 5.95 -0.70 2.83
CA GLY A 183 5.59 -0.49 1.43
C GLY A 183 5.12 0.92 1.10
N SER A 184 4.99 1.16 -0.18
CA SER A 184 4.53 2.42 -0.76
C SER A 184 3.73 2.17 -2.03
N LEU A 185 2.85 3.11 -2.35
CA LEU A 185 2.04 3.13 -3.56
C LEU A 185 2.35 4.40 -4.32
N ALA A 186 2.51 4.32 -5.63
CA ALA A 186 2.61 5.51 -6.45
C ALA A 186 2.01 5.31 -7.84
N MET A 187 1.59 6.42 -8.46
CA MET A 187 1.11 6.43 -9.84
C MET A 187 1.41 7.76 -10.51
N ILE A 188 1.42 7.75 -11.81
CA ILE A 188 1.42 9.00 -12.60
C ILE A 188 0.03 9.61 -12.55
N HIS A 189 -0.03 10.91 -12.31
CA HIS A 189 -1.29 11.64 -12.28
C HIS A 189 -1.97 11.58 -13.66
N PRO A 190 -3.21 11.09 -13.76
CA PRO A 190 -3.86 10.85 -15.05
C PRO A 190 -4.10 12.10 -15.89
N GLU A 191 -4.32 13.26 -15.25
CA GLU A 191 -4.55 14.54 -15.92
C GLU A 191 -3.26 15.39 -16.06
N GLN A 192 -2.19 15.02 -15.33
CA GLN A 192 -0.90 15.70 -15.33
C GLN A 192 0.25 14.69 -15.47
N PRO A 193 0.55 14.16 -16.67
CA PRO A 193 1.48 13.05 -16.88
C PRO A 193 2.91 13.28 -16.37
N GLY A 194 3.28 14.51 -16.09
CA GLY A 194 4.59 14.84 -15.49
C GLY A 194 4.61 14.82 -13.97
N VAL A 195 3.52 14.44 -13.31
CA VAL A 195 3.39 14.45 -11.84
C VAL A 195 3.25 13.04 -11.31
N MET A 196 4.00 12.72 -10.26
CA MET A 196 3.84 11.50 -9.46
C MET A 196 2.99 11.79 -8.23
N ILE A 197 2.01 10.93 -7.97
CA ILE A 197 1.28 10.86 -6.71
C ILE A 197 1.78 9.63 -5.96
N SER A 198 2.11 9.78 -4.68
CA SER A 198 2.60 8.68 -3.85
C SER A 198 2.03 8.74 -2.44
N THR A 199 2.07 7.60 -1.75
CA THR A 199 1.87 7.56 -0.30
C THR A 199 3.02 8.26 0.41
N ARG A 200 2.74 8.87 1.57
CA ARG A 200 3.76 9.52 2.40
C ARG A 200 4.59 8.51 3.18
N HIS A 201 5.73 8.96 3.67
CA HIS A 201 6.62 8.16 4.50
C HIS A 201 5.91 7.62 5.74
N MET A 202 6.09 6.33 6.01
CA MET A 202 5.55 5.62 7.18
C MET A 202 4.02 5.68 7.34
N VAL A 203 3.30 5.86 6.24
CA VAL A 203 1.83 5.79 6.26
C VAL A 203 1.38 4.36 6.55
N THR A 204 0.39 4.23 7.45
CA THR A 204 -0.28 2.95 7.68
C THR A 204 -1.25 2.68 6.53
N LEU A 205 -0.83 1.90 5.53
CA LEU A 205 -1.57 1.69 4.28
C LEU A 205 -3.03 1.29 4.46
N PRO A 206 -3.41 0.37 5.38
CA PRO A 206 -4.83 0.02 5.59
C PRO A 206 -5.69 1.13 6.21
N ARG A 207 -5.08 2.20 6.75
CA ARG A 207 -5.77 3.33 7.38
C ARG A 207 -5.54 4.67 6.66
N MET A 208 -5.19 4.60 5.38
CA MET A 208 -4.96 5.80 4.57
C MET A 208 -6.21 6.68 4.44
N ASN A 209 -5.96 7.96 4.34
CA ASN A 209 -6.89 9.01 3.98
C ASN A 209 -6.21 10.00 3.02
N GLU A 210 -6.87 11.10 2.67
CA GLU A 210 -6.33 12.14 1.78
C GLU A 210 -5.02 12.76 2.28
N ARG A 211 -4.79 12.84 3.61
CA ARG A 211 -3.55 13.36 4.21
C ARG A 211 -2.36 12.41 4.07
N SER A 212 -2.64 11.17 3.70
CA SER A 212 -1.64 10.12 3.52
C SER A 212 -0.90 10.20 2.20
N LEU A 213 -1.28 11.13 1.32
CA LEU A 213 -0.71 11.29 -0.01
C LEU A 213 0.20 12.52 -0.10
N CYS A 214 1.16 12.44 -1.01
CA CYS A 214 1.98 13.54 -1.50
C CYS A 214 2.11 13.47 -3.01
N ALA A 215 2.40 14.58 -3.65
CA ALA A 215 2.62 14.64 -5.08
C ALA A 215 3.66 15.69 -5.42
N ALA A 216 4.44 15.44 -6.46
CA ALA A 216 5.40 16.38 -7.02
C ALA A 216 5.68 16.07 -8.50
N PRO A 217 6.20 17.00 -9.28
CA PRO A 217 6.66 16.75 -10.64
C PRO A 217 7.79 15.71 -10.66
N LEU A 218 7.76 14.82 -11.64
CA LEU A 218 8.82 13.83 -11.87
C LEU A 218 10.18 14.52 -12.09
N GLY A 219 11.22 13.99 -11.46
CA GLY A 219 12.57 14.55 -11.53
C GLY A 219 12.78 15.82 -10.71
N SER A 220 11.78 16.28 -9.96
CA SER A 220 11.92 17.37 -8.99
C SER A 220 12.50 16.88 -7.67
N THR A 221 12.80 17.82 -6.77
CA THR A 221 13.15 17.48 -5.39
C THR A 221 11.98 16.76 -4.73
N SER A 222 12.27 15.66 -4.02
CA SER A 222 11.24 14.90 -3.30
C SER A 222 10.46 15.81 -2.34
N PRO A 223 9.12 15.78 -2.34
CA PRO A 223 8.30 16.64 -1.50
C PRO A 223 8.44 16.26 -0.01
N ARG A 224 8.14 17.20 0.86
CA ARG A 224 8.18 16.95 2.30
C ARG A 224 7.26 15.79 2.69
N GLY A 225 7.82 14.79 3.33
CA GLY A 225 7.09 13.59 3.74
C GLY A 225 6.97 12.53 2.64
N ALA A 226 7.74 12.63 1.57
CA ALA A 226 7.89 11.58 0.57
C ALA A 226 8.39 10.27 1.20
N PRO A 227 8.02 9.10 0.66
CA PRO A 227 8.56 7.83 1.12
C PRO A 227 10.07 7.75 0.85
N SER A 228 10.76 6.90 1.58
CA SER A 228 12.23 6.76 1.48
C SER A 228 12.69 6.26 0.11
N ASP A 229 11.83 5.54 -0.58
CA ASP A 229 12.05 4.99 -1.92
C ASP A 229 11.51 5.87 -3.06
N TRP A 230 11.27 7.18 -2.80
CA TRP A 230 10.73 8.13 -3.77
C TRP A 230 11.41 8.05 -5.13
N HIS A 231 12.74 8.08 -5.18
CA HIS A 231 13.48 8.05 -6.44
C HIS A 231 13.39 6.70 -7.16
N ALA A 232 13.28 5.60 -6.43
CA ALA A 232 13.03 4.30 -7.03
C ALA A 232 11.63 4.24 -7.66
N LEU A 233 10.62 4.80 -6.99
CA LEU A 233 9.26 4.92 -7.54
C LEU A 233 9.24 5.78 -8.80
N GLU A 234 9.96 6.91 -8.83
CA GLU A 234 10.09 7.77 -10.02
C GLU A 234 10.68 7.01 -11.21
N VAL A 235 11.80 6.32 -11.01
CA VAL A 235 12.47 5.56 -12.07
C VAL A 235 11.62 4.41 -12.58
N VAL A 236 10.96 3.70 -11.68
CA VAL A 236 10.04 2.61 -12.02
C VAL A 236 8.85 3.12 -12.83
N LEU A 237 8.18 4.18 -12.37
CA LEU A 237 7.04 4.77 -13.06
C LEU A 237 7.42 5.35 -14.42
N ALA A 238 8.56 6.04 -14.52
CA ALA A 238 9.06 6.56 -15.78
C ALA A 238 9.31 5.43 -16.78
N SER A 239 9.92 4.32 -16.33
CA SER A 239 10.18 3.14 -17.18
C SER A 239 8.88 2.52 -17.70
N VAL A 240 7.88 2.36 -16.83
CA VAL A 240 6.56 1.83 -17.21
C VAL A 240 5.83 2.77 -18.17
N SER A 241 5.82 4.07 -17.87
CA SER A 241 5.17 5.09 -18.67
C SER A 241 5.69 5.12 -20.13
N MET A 242 6.99 4.88 -20.33
CA MET A 242 7.55 4.79 -21.69
C MET A 242 6.98 3.61 -22.49
N VAL A 243 6.64 2.51 -21.82
CA VAL A 243 6.09 1.31 -22.48
C VAL A 243 4.58 1.40 -22.65
N THR A 244 3.87 1.95 -21.68
CA THR A 244 2.39 2.09 -21.72
C THR A 244 1.92 3.28 -22.57
N GLY A 245 2.82 4.20 -22.87
CA GLY A 245 2.50 5.44 -23.57
C GLY A 245 1.87 6.52 -22.69
N GLY A 246 2.04 6.43 -21.35
CA GLY A 246 1.60 7.45 -20.40
C GLY A 246 1.21 6.96 -19.02
N PRO A 247 0.13 6.20 -18.85
CA PRO A 247 -0.30 5.78 -17.52
C PRO A 247 0.67 4.76 -16.91
N ALA A 248 0.94 4.91 -15.61
CA ALA A 248 1.78 3.99 -14.86
C ALA A 248 1.41 3.98 -13.38
N ALA A 249 1.45 2.82 -12.78
CA ALA A 249 1.27 2.61 -11.35
C ALA A 249 2.28 1.60 -10.81
N VAL A 250 2.67 1.76 -9.56
CA VAL A 250 3.61 0.89 -8.87
C VAL A 250 3.15 0.62 -7.44
N ILE A 251 3.38 -0.60 -7.01
CA ILE A 251 3.18 -1.08 -5.64
C ILE A 251 4.53 -1.59 -5.15
N HIS A 252 5.12 -0.94 -4.15
CA HIS A 252 6.22 -1.49 -3.39
C HIS A 252 5.64 -2.38 -2.29
N MET A 253 5.70 -3.69 -2.51
CA MET A 253 5.17 -4.67 -1.58
C MET A 253 6.28 -5.36 -0.77
N HIS A 254 5.93 -5.83 0.43
CA HIS A 254 6.80 -6.63 1.28
C HIS A 254 6.19 -8.02 1.55
N GLY A 255 5.78 -8.70 0.48
CA GLY A 255 5.27 -10.07 0.56
C GLY A 255 6.29 -11.00 1.23
N PRO A 256 5.89 -11.78 2.24
CA PRO A 256 6.84 -12.56 3.03
C PRO A 256 7.56 -13.64 2.23
N HIS A 257 6.92 -14.25 1.23
CA HIS A 257 7.56 -15.28 0.41
C HIS A 257 8.52 -14.67 -0.62
N THR A 258 8.13 -13.56 -1.23
CA THR A 258 9.00 -12.79 -2.13
C THR A 258 10.24 -12.29 -1.41
N THR A 259 10.07 -11.70 -0.23
CA THR A 259 11.18 -11.22 0.57
C THR A 259 12.08 -12.36 1.02
N ALA A 260 11.51 -13.47 1.52
CA ALA A 260 12.28 -14.62 1.97
C ALA A 260 13.10 -15.27 0.84
N ALA A 261 12.48 -15.48 -0.33
CA ALA A 261 13.16 -16.05 -1.49
C ALA A 261 14.31 -15.16 -1.97
N SER A 262 14.12 -13.84 -1.95
CA SER A 262 15.14 -12.88 -2.37
C SER A 262 16.37 -12.85 -1.46
N CYS A 263 16.28 -13.29 -0.20
CA CYS A 263 17.42 -13.33 0.72
C CYS A 263 18.47 -14.38 0.36
N GLU A 264 18.20 -15.26 -0.60
CA GLU A 264 19.21 -16.18 -1.11
C GLU A 264 20.28 -15.43 -1.90
N LYS A 265 21.54 -15.50 -1.44
CA LYS A 265 22.63 -14.65 -1.94
C LYS A 265 22.95 -14.84 -3.41
N ASP A 266 22.89 -16.09 -3.89
CA ASP A 266 23.26 -16.42 -5.27
C ASP A 266 22.08 -16.35 -6.25
N LEU A 267 20.87 -16.06 -5.74
CA LEU A 267 19.68 -15.97 -6.56
C LEU A 267 19.55 -14.56 -7.14
N VAL A 268 19.85 -14.41 -8.43
CA VAL A 268 19.72 -13.15 -9.18
C VAL A 268 18.52 -13.17 -10.12
N LEU A 269 18.16 -14.37 -10.62
CA LEU A 269 17.05 -14.58 -11.52
C LEU A 269 16.23 -15.78 -11.07
N LEU A 270 14.92 -15.60 -10.97
CA LEU A 270 13.98 -16.66 -10.71
C LEU A 270 12.96 -16.74 -11.84
N THR A 271 12.77 -17.94 -12.39
CA THR A 271 11.66 -18.22 -13.29
C THR A 271 10.57 -18.95 -12.50
N PRO A 272 9.33 -18.47 -12.47
CA PRO A 272 8.22 -19.17 -11.84
C PRO A 272 8.12 -20.62 -12.32
N ILE A 273 7.79 -21.51 -11.41
CA ILE A 273 7.59 -22.94 -11.74
C ILE A 273 6.14 -23.27 -12.05
N ASP A 274 5.23 -22.44 -11.56
CA ASP A 274 3.80 -22.48 -11.84
C ASP A 274 3.47 -21.91 -13.21
N GLU A 275 2.43 -22.42 -13.86
CA GLU A 275 2.07 -22.07 -15.23
C GLU A 275 1.63 -20.61 -15.37
N LEU A 276 0.83 -20.11 -14.40
CA LEU A 276 0.37 -18.73 -14.40
C LEU A 276 1.52 -17.73 -14.22
N GLY A 277 2.43 -18.02 -13.31
CA GLY A 277 3.63 -17.20 -13.12
C GLY A 277 4.53 -17.17 -14.36
N LYS A 278 4.72 -18.32 -15.04
CA LYS A 278 5.47 -18.39 -16.31
C LYS A 278 4.83 -17.52 -17.37
N GLN A 279 3.51 -17.59 -17.51
CA GLN A 279 2.77 -16.89 -18.56
C GLN A 279 2.69 -15.38 -18.31
N HIS A 280 2.43 -14.97 -17.08
CA HIS A 280 2.10 -13.57 -16.78
C HIS A 280 3.26 -12.76 -16.19
N ILE A 281 4.12 -13.39 -15.40
CA ILE A 281 5.29 -12.74 -14.80
C ILE A 281 6.55 -13.01 -15.61
N GLY A 282 6.76 -14.26 -16.00
CA GLY A 282 7.91 -14.67 -16.78
C GLY A 282 9.19 -14.74 -15.96
N LYS A 283 9.98 -13.68 -15.96
CA LYS A 283 11.27 -13.62 -15.24
C LYS A 283 11.18 -12.65 -14.08
N ILE A 284 11.62 -13.08 -12.92
CA ILE A 284 11.76 -12.25 -11.74
C ILE A 284 13.23 -11.99 -11.49
N ILE A 285 13.66 -10.74 -11.62
CA ILE A 285 15.05 -10.34 -11.44
C ILE A 285 15.19 -9.73 -10.06
N ILE A 286 16.25 -10.12 -9.36
CA ILE A 286 16.56 -9.70 -8.00
C ILE A 286 17.76 -8.78 -8.06
N VAL A 287 17.60 -7.56 -7.56
CA VAL A 287 18.62 -6.50 -7.49
C VAL A 287 19.08 -6.36 -6.05
N ASP A 288 20.37 -6.20 -5.84
CA ASP A 288 20.92 -5.90 -4.52
C ASP A 288 20.74 -4.42 -4.18
N PRO A 289 20.31 -4.09 -2.95
CA PRO A 289 20.25 -2.71 -2.53
C PRO A 289 21.67 -2.13 -2.42
N ASP A 290 21.91 -0.96 -2.99
CA ASP A 290 23.18 -0.24 -2.90
C ASP A 290 22.93 1.21 -2.43
N SER A 291 23.25 1.47 -1.17
CA SER A 291 23.14 2.80 -0.58
C SER A 291 24.38 3.67 -0.82
N GLU A 292 25.50 3.07 -1.23
CA GLU A 292 26.75 3.79 -1.48
C GLU A 292 26.72 4.39 -2.91
N HIS A 293 26.07 3.70 -3.85
CA HIS A 293 25.93 4.14 -5.24
C HIS A 293 24.45 4.18 -5.68
N PRO A 294 23.66 5.14 -5.19
CA PRO A 294 22.23 5.19 -5.41
C PRO A 294 21.85 5.33 -6.89
N GLU A 295 22.63 6.02 -7.69
CA GLU A 295 22.38 6.17 -9.13
C GLU A 295 22.56 4.83 -9.88
N ASP A 296 23.59 4.06 -9.52
CA ASP A 296 23.83 2.74 -10.10
C ASP A 296 22.73 1.75 -9.69
N TYR A 297 22.29 1.83 -8.44
CA TYR A 297 21.15 1.05 -7.96
C TYR A 297 19.87 1.37 -8.75
N LEU A 298 19.52 2.64 -8.93
CA LEU A 298 18.34 3.04 -9.70
C LEU A 298 18.41 2.57 -11.15
N ARG A 299 19.59 2.63 -11.76
CA ARG A 299 19.81 2.10 -13.11
C ARG A 299 19.60 0.58 -13.16
N GLN A 300 20.13 -0.16 -12.19
CA GLN A 300 19.94 -1.62 -12.09
C GLN A 300 18.46 -1.98 -11.93
N VAL A 301 17.69 -1.21 -11.11
CA VAL A 301 16.24 -1.40 -10.96
C VAL A 301 15.53 -1.23 -12.31
N ALA A 302 15.83 -0.17 -13.06
CA ALA A 302 15.23 0.06 -14.38
C ALA A 302 15.59 -1.04 -15.40
N GLU A 303 16.85 -1.46 -15.44
CA GLU A 303 17.32 -2.53 -16.31
C GLU A 303 16.66 -3.88 -15.96
N ALA A 304 16.59 -4.21 -14.66
CA ALA A 304 15.96 -5.43 -14.18
C ALA A 304 14.46 -5.45 -14.50
N LEU A 305 13.76 -4.33 -14.33
CA LEU A 305 12.35 -4.20 -14.67
C LEU A 305 12.13 -4.43 -16.18
N ASN A 306 12.96 -3.84 -17.02
CA ASN A 306 12.89 -4.02 -18.48
C ASN A 306 13.17 -5.49 -18.88
N GLN A 307 14.22 -6.11 -18.35
CA GLN A 307 14.56 -7.51 -18.59
C GLN A 307 13.51 -8.49 -18.05
N GLY A 308 12.81 -8.13 -16.97
CA GLY A 308 11.68 -8.85 -16.37
C GLY A 308 10.35 -8.66 -17.11
N GLY A 309 10.33 -7.99 -18.26
CA GLY A 309 9.13 -7.78 -19.09
C GLY A 309 8.16 -6.76 -18.50
N MET A 310 8.65 -5.80 -17.73
CA MET A 310 7.87 -4.69 -17.16
C MET A 310 6.71 -5.16 -16.28
N ARG A 311 6.95 -6.18 -15.45
CA ARG A 311 5.96 -6.71 -14.49
C ARG A 311 6.35 -6.44 -13.05
N CYS A 312 7.58 -6.76 -12.71
CA CYS A 312 8.11 -6.54 -11.37
C CYS A 312 9.65 -6.53 -11.38
N VAL A 313 10.20 -5.95 -10.33
CA VAL A 313 11.61 -6.11 -9.94
C VAL A 313 11.64 -6.36 -8.43
N VAL A 314 12.44 -7.33 -8.00
CA VAL A 314 12.60 -7.67 -6.58
C VAL A 314 13.87 -7.04 -6.05
N VAL A 315 13.79 -6.42 -4.89
CA VAL A 315 14.97 -5.90 -4.17
C VAL A 315 15.29 -6.85 -3.04
N ARG A 316 16.53 -7.34 -3.01
CA ARG A 316 16.96 -8.34 -2.04
C ARG A 316 16.71 -7.91 -0.60
N GLY A 317 15.90 -8.69 0.11
CA GLY A 317 15.50 -8.45 1.50
C GLY A 317 14.55 -7.26 1.70
N ASN A 318 14.12 -6.57 0.62
CA ASN A 318 13.29 -5.37 0.68
C ASN A 318 11.98 -5.46 -0.13
N GLY A 319 11.55 -6.68 -0.48
CA GLY A 319 10.30 -6.88 -1.20
C GLY A 319 10.41 -6.65 -2.70
N ALA A 320 9.35 -6.17 -3.34
CA ALA A 320 9.28 -5.99 -4.78
C ALA A 320 8.51 -4.74 -5.21
N TYR A 321 8.94 -4.13 -6.29
CA TYR A 321 8.15 -3.16 -7.06
C TYR A 321 7.37 -3.91 -8.14
N ALA A 322 6.08 -4.03 -7.96
CA ALA A 322 5.17 -4.58 -8.95
C ALA A 322 4.48 -3.44 -9.70
N VAL A 323 4.38 -3.52 -11.02
CA VAL A 323 3.99 -2.39 -11.86
C VAL A 323 2.87 -2.72 -12.83
N GLY A 324 2.20 -1.70 -13.32
CA GLY A 324 1.15 -1.80 -14.32
C GLY A 324 0.79 -0.43 -14.90
N ALA A 325 -0.12 -0.41 -15.87
CA ALA A 325 -0.69 0.84 -16.37
C ALA A 325 -1.61 1.51 -15.33
N ASP A 326 -2.17 0.72 -14.43
CA ASP A 326 -3.03 1.14 -13.32
C ASP A 326 -2.77 0.30 -12.07
N PHE A 327 -3.42 0.64 -10.98
CA PHE A 327 -3.28 -0.09 -9.73
C PHE A 327 -3.84 -1.51 -9.76
N ASP A 328 -4.87 -1.79 -10.56
CA ASP A 328 -5.43 -3.13 -10.64
C ASP A 328 -4.44 -4.08 -11.34
N GLN A 329 -3.76 -3.62 -12.38
CA GLN A 329 -2.70 -4.38 -13.04
C GLN A 329 -1.46 -4.54 -12.15
N ALA A 330 -1.03 -3.46 -11.48
CA ALA A 330 0.09 -3.51 -10.54
C ALA A 330 -0.18 -4.48 -9.37
N TRP A 331 -1.42 -4.46 -8.83
CA TRP A 331 -1.86 -5.39 -7.81
C TRP A 331 -1.88 -6.84 -8.29
N ALA A 332 -2.42 -7.10 -9.48
CA ALA A 332 -2.42 -8.44 -10.07
C ALA A 332 -0.99 -8.99 -10.19
N ASN A 333 -0.05 -8.16 -10.65
CA ASN A 333 1.36 -8.55 -10.73
C ASN A 333 1.97 -8.78 -9.35
N ALA A 334 1.68 -7.95 -8.35
CA ALA A 334 2.14 -8.10 -6.96
C ALA A 334 1.68 -9.43 -6.35
N ALA A 335 0.37 -9.72 -6.46
CA ALA A 335 -0.22 -10.95 -5.94
C ALA A 335 0.37 -12.20 -6.63
N MET A 336 0.58 -12.12 -7.94
CA MET A 336 1.12 -13.24 -8.73
C MET A 336 2.59 -13.50 -8.42
N VAL A 337 3.40 -12.45 -8.23
CA VAL A 337 4.80 -12.59 -7.80
C VAL A 337 4.87 -13.28 -6.44
N GLU A 338 4.10 -12.82 -5.47
CA GLU A 338 4.07 -13.42 -4.13
C GLU A 338 3.61 -14.88 -4.17
N HIS A 339 2.59 -15.19 -4.97
CA HIS A 339 2.10 -16.56 -5.15
C HIS A 339 3.16 -17.48 -5.79
N SER A 340 3.82 -17.04 -6.85
CA SER A 340 4.88 -17.80 -7.52
C SER A 340 6.08 -18.04 -6.60
N MET A 341 6.46 -17.02 -5.81
CA MET A 341 7.51 -17.15 -4.80
C MET A 341 7.14 -18.13 -3.68
N GLN A 342 5.88 -18.11 -3.24
CA GLN A 342 5.36 -19.10 -2.29
C GLN A 342 5.46 -20.51 -2.83
N ILE A 343 5.02 -20.75 -4.06
CA ILE A 343 5.11 -22.06 -4.71
C ILE A 343 6.57 -22.51 -4.82
N HIS A 344 7.46 -21.62 -5.22
CA HIS A 344 8.89 -21.90 -5.31
C HIS A 344 9.49 -22.35 -3.96
N LEU A 345 9.21 -21.62 -2.88
CA LEU A 345 9.68 -21.97 -1.55
C LEU A 345 9.10 -23.30 -1.05
N LEU A 346 7.82 -23.55 -1.27
CA LEU A 346 7.16 -24.82 -0.90
C LEU A 346 7.74 -26.00 -1.69
N ALA A 347 8.01 -25.84 -2.98
CA ALA A 347 8.64 -26.86 -3.80
C ALA A 347 10.05 -27.20 -3.29
N ARG A 348 10.84 -26.19 -2.91
CA ARG A 348 12.16 -26.39 -2.30
C ARG A 348 12.08 -27.09 -0.94
N GLN A 349 11.13 -26.72 -0.08
CA GLN A 349 10.90 -27.38 1.20
C GLN A 349 10.54 -28.86 1.02
N ALA A 350 9.76 -29.17 -0.01
CA ALA A 350 9.37 -30.54 -0.35
C ALA A 350 10.44 -31.31 -1.14
N ASN A 351 11.62 -30.70 -1.41
CA ASN A 351 12.69 -31.26 -2.26
C ASN A 351 12.19 -31.73 -3.65
N LEU A 352 11.21 -31.01 -4.22
CA LEU A 352 10.75 -31.28 -5.57
C LEU A 352 11.84 -30.86 -6.58
N LYS A 353 12.03 -31.71 -7.61
CA LYS A 353 12.86 -31.35 -8.77
C LYS A 353 12.03 -30.45 -9.70
N THR A 354 12.29 -29.18 -9.65
CA THR A 354 11.60 -28.16 -10.46
C THR A 354 12.56 -27.58 -11.49
#